data_88604ed543c78d50772683d4698c20f0
#
_entry.id   88604ed543c78d50772683d4698c20f0
#
_cell.length_a   1.000
_cell.length_b   1.000
_cell.length_c   1.000
_cell.angle_alpha   90.00
_cell.angle_beta   90.00
_cell.angle_gamma   90.00
#
_symmetry.space_group_name_H-M   'P 1'
#
loop_
_entity.id
_entity.type
_entity.pdbx_description
1 polymer ?
#
loop_
_entity_poly.entity_id
_entity_poly.type
_entity_poly.pdbx_seq_one_letter_code
_entity_poly.pdbx_strand_id
1 'polypeptide(L)'
;MTAFVPAVDRFGQRPHRLQVIGQSSPSRAVVLAVLCALILLSGIGTAAAEDGAKRVNDYLAGLTSLRADFEQFTFNAERTRMMESRGTLYLQRPGRFRWEYSTPNRQVIIADGSRVYLHDLELKQVSHQSQSRALSGTPALLLADGGPIEKHFEASPIEGTDGRTWVELVPKAQDTDVVRIELGFGKDNLESLIMEDSFGQTTRLNFTAAERNATLSPDLFKMEQGAMDDFLSFD
;
A
#
# COMPACT_ATOMS: atom_id res chain seq x y z
N MET A 1 15.24 11.67 -71.69
CA MET A 1 14.38 12.38 -72.70
C MET A 1 13.88 13.63 -72.02
N THR A 2 14.42 14.74 -72.46
CA THR A 2 13.81 16.06 -72.72
C THR A 2 13.35 16.82 -71.51
N ALA A 3 14.11 17.67 -70.91
CA ALA A 3 14.47 19.06 -71.25
C ALA A 3 13.24 19.98 -71.48
N PHE A 4 13.07 20.98 -70.67
CA PHE A 4 13.00 22.37 -71.13
C PHE A 4 12.92 23.39 -69.97
N VAL A 5 13.87 24.25 -69.84
CA VAL A 5 13.88 25.61 -69.28
C VAL A 5 13.62 26.55 -70.52
N PRO A 6 13.18 27.78 -70.48
CA PRO A 6 13.39 28.88 -69.51
C PRO A 6 12.22 29.87 -69.42
N ALA A 7 12.25 30.89 -68.56
CA ALA A 7 12.42 32.27 -68.98
C ALA A 7 12.34 33.27 -67.82
N VAL A 8 13.30 34.12 -67.81
CA VAL A 8 13.56 35.39 -67.13
C VAL A 8 12.46 36.43 -67.45
N ASP A 9 12.10 37.29 -66.46
CA ASP A 9 12.15 38.75 -66.60
C ASP A 9 11.93 39.46 -65.24
N ARG A 10 12.82 40.17 -64.91
CA ARG A 10 13.20 41.58 -64.62
C ARG A 10 12.10 42.51 -64.11
N PHE A 11 12.46 43.22 -63.08
CA PHE A 11 12.22 44.63 -62.70
C PHE A 11 11.58 44.80 -61.29
N GLY A 12 12.31 45.61 -60.48
CA GLY A 12 11.71 46.37 -59.40
C GLY A 12 12.41 46.29 -58.04
N GLN A 13 13.61 46.91 -57.94
CA GLN A 13 14.29 47.18 -56.68
C GLN A 13 13.46 48.14 -55.81
N ARG A 14 13.22 47.82 -54.57
CA ARG A 14 13.22 48.74 -53.43
C ARG A 14 13.78 48.04 -52.22
N PRO A 15 14.70 48.61 -51.47
CA PRO A 15 15.23 48.01 -50.28
C PRO A 15 14.24 48.17 -49.11
N HIS A 16 13.66 47.06 -48.63
CA HIS A 16 12.94 47.07 -47.38
C HIS A 16 13.97 47.06 -46.25
N ARG A 17 13.95 48.12 -45.45
CA ARG A 17 14.65 48.28 -44.19
C ARG A 17 14.34 47.06 -43.34
N LEU A 18 15.35 46.28 -43.00
CA LEU A 18 15.30 45.30 -41.92
C LEU A 18 15.12 46.09 -40.61
N GLN A 19 13.90 46.02 -40.12
CA GLN A 19 13.55 46.47 -38.77
C GLN A 19 14.09 45.41 -37.81
N VAL A 20 15.21 45.71 -37.14
CA VAL A 20 15.74 44.91 -36.04
C VAL A 20 14.72 44.98 -34.92
N ILE A 21 13.97 43.89 -34.75
CA ILE A 21 13.11 43.68 -33.57
C ILE A 21 14.06 43.54 -32.39
N GLY A 22 14.13 44.57 -31.58
CA GLY A 22 14.87 44.55 -30.31
C GLY A 22 14.34 43.42 -29.42
N GLN A 23 15.17 42.42 -29.18
CA GLN A 23 14.92 41.45 -28.11
C GLN A 23 15.00 42.19 -26.78
N SER A 24 13.82 42.50 -26.22
CA SER A 24 13.73 42.96 -24.85
C SER A 24 14.03 41.76 -23.95
N SER A 25 15.23 41.73 -23.37
CA SER A 25 15.56 40.82 -22.30
C SER A 25 14.53 40.96 -21.17
N PRO A 26 13.94 39.84 -20.67
CA PRO A 26 12.98 39.94 -19.58
C PRO A 26 13.68 40.59 -18.38
N SER A 27 13.00 41.59 -17.79
CA SER A 27 13.54 42.33 -16.65
C SER A 27 13.81 41.32 -15.51
N ARG A 28 14.87 41.54 -14.75
CA ARG A 28 15.26 40.73 -13.58
C ARG A 28 14.11 40.46 -12.59
N ALA A 29 13.11 41.36 -12.59
CA ALA A 29 11.88 41.22 -11.77
C ALA A 29 10.98 40.06 -12.25
N VAL A 30 10.86 39.83 -13.57
CA VAL A 30 10.03 38.72 -14.10
C VAL A 30 10.70 37.37 -13.87
N VAL A 31 12.03 37.29 -14.01
CA VAL A 31 12.77 36.05 -13.70
C VAL A 31 12.72 35.71 -12.22
N LEU A 32 12.79 36.72 -11.35
CA LEU A 32 12.65 36.48 -9.88
C LEU A 32 11.24 36.05 -9.50
N ALA A 33 10.20 36.61 -10.14
CA ALA A 33 8.79 36.22 -9.86
C ALA A 33 8.48 34.80 -10.33
N VAL A 34 9.04 34.34 -11.45
CA VAL A 34 8.89 32.96 -11.94
C VAL A 34 9.66 31.98 -11.04
N LEU A 35 10.84 32.35 -10.55
CA LEU A 35 11.61 31.50 -9.62
C LEU A 35 10.91 31.37 -8.25
N CYS A 36 10.30 32.43 -7.73
CA CYS A 36 9.50 32.38 -6.50
C CYS A 36 8.21 31.56 -6.67
N ALA A 37 7.56 31.60 -7.84
CA ALA A 37 6.38 30.80 -8.12
C ALA A 37 6.70 29.28 -8.22
N LEU A 38 7.87 28.92 -8.74
CA LEU A 38 8.33 27.52 -8.81
C LEU A 38 8.70 26.93 -7.44
N ILE A 39 9.12 27.76 -6.47
CA ILE A 39 9.45 27.32 -5.11
C ILE A 39 8.18 27.10 -4.28
N LEU A 40 7.07 27.79 -4.59
CA LEU A 40 5.80 27.63 -3.90
C LEU A 40 4.99 26.38 -4.34
N LEU A 41 5.31 25.75 -5.49
CA LEU A 41 4.65 24.53 -5.94
C LEU A 41 5.27 23.23 -5.38
N SER A 42 6.43 23.26 -4.78
CA SER A 42 7.12 22.07 -4.27
C SER A 42 6.72 21.67 -2.84
N GLY A 43 5.83 22.42 -2.17
CA GLY A 43 5.50 22.22 -0.77
C GLY A 43 4.21 21.44 -0.46
N ILE A 44 3.40 21.12 -1.47
CA ILE A 44 2.05 20.54 -1.21
C ILE A 44 2.10 19.01 -1.00
N GLY A 45 3.10 18.32 -1.57
CA GLY A 45 3.18 16.86 -1.47
C GLY A 45 3.66 16.33 -0.11
N THR A 46 4.50 17.09 0.60
CA THR A 46 5.10 16.61 1.86
C THR A 46 4.14 16.68 3.06
N ALA A 47 3.29 17.69 3.13
CA ALA A 47 2.34 17.85 4.24
C ALA A 47 1.24 16.77 4.22
N ALA A 48 0.76 16.38 3.04
CA ALA A 48 -0.25 15.34 2.91
C ALA A 48 0.31 13.94 3.25
N ALA A 49 1.54 13.63 2.84
CA ALA A 49 2.19 12.36 3.17
C ALA A 49 2.46 12.24 4.68
N GLU A 50 2.85 13.35 5.34
CA GLU A 50 3.05 13.40 6.78
C GLU A 50 1.75 13.17 7.56
N ASP A 51 0.62 13.67 7.07
CA ASP A 51 -0.70 13.49 7.70
C ASP A 51 -1.18 12.02 7.60
N GLY A 52 -0.99 11.36 6.46
CA GLY A 52 -1.30 9.94 6.28
C GLY A 52 -0.48 9.03 7.18
N ALA A 53 0.84 9.21 7.23
CA ALA A 53 1.73 8.45 8.09
C ALA A 53 1.40 8.66 9.56
N LYS A 54 1.14 9.92 9.96
CA LYS A 54 0.75 10.27 11.33
C LYS A 54 -0.53 9.55 11.75
N ARG A 55 -1.55 9.48 10.90
CA ARG A 55 -2.82 8.79 11.23
C ARG A 55 -2.59 7.31 11.53
N VAL A 56 -1.76 6.63 10.74
CA VAL A 56 -1.45 5.21 10.97
C VAL A 56 -0.59 5.03 12.22
N ASN A 57 0.46 5.84 12.39
CA ASN A 57 1.33 5.78 13.56
C ASN A 57 0.56 6.05 14.86
N ASP A 58 -0.36 7.03 14.87
CA ASP A 58 -1.22 7.33 16.02
C ASP A 58 -2.13 6.12 16.36
N TYR A 59 -2.69 5.46 15.35
CA TYR A 59 -3.48 4.24 15.57
C TYR A 59 -2.64 3.11 16.16
N LEU A 60 -1.42 2.93 15.67
CA LEU A 60 -0.51 1.89 16.14
C LEU A 60 0.14 2.23 17.47
N ALA A 61 0.16 3.52 17.87
CA ALA A 61 0.71 3.95 19.15
C ALA A 61 -0.06 3.34 20.33
N GLY A 62 0.67 2.74 21.26
CA GLY A 62 0.06 2.07 22.42
C GLY A 62 -0.75 0.80 22.12
N LEU A 63 -0.75 0.33 20.87
CA LEU A 63 -1.33 -0.95 20.52
C LEU A 63 -0.39 -2.08 20.95
N THR A 64 -0.76 -2.84 21.98
CA THR A 64 -0.02 -4.01 22.46
C THR A 64 -0.64 -5.31 22.01
N SER A 65 -1.98 -5.33 21.88
CA SER A 65 -2.73 -6.47 21.38
C SER A 65 -4.02 -6.03 20.69
N LEU A 66 -4.56 -6.89 19.85
CA LEU A 66 -5.82 -6.67 19.14
C LEU A 66 -6.52 -8.01 18.95
N ARG A 67 -7.83 -8.06 19.20
CA ARG A 67 -8.72 -9.09 18.70
C ARG A 67 -9.74 -8.42 17.79
N ALA A 68 -10.01 -8.99 16.63
CA ALA A 68 -11.05 -8.51 15.73
C ALA A 68 -11.62 -9.66 14.91
N ASP A 69 -12.92 -9.64 14.65
CA ASP A 69 -13.52 -10.51 13.66
C ASP A 69 -13.38 -9.85 12.28
N PHE A 70 -13.26 -10.65 11.22
CA PHE A 70 -13.13 -10.13 9.87
C PHE A 70 -14.00 -10.87 8.85
N GLU A 71 -14.41 -10.11 7.83
CA GLU A 71 -14.91 -10.62 6.56
C GLU A 71 -13.92 -10.22 5.46
N GLN A 72 -13.50 -11.19 4.66
CA GLN A 72 -12.57 -10.98 3.56
C GLN A 72 -13.24 -11.29 2.23
N PHE A 73 -13.07 -10.38 1.29
CA PHE A 73 -13.51 -10.53 -0.10
C PHE A 73 -12.29 -10.43 -1.01
N THR A 74 -12.04 -11.49 -1.77
CA THR A 74 -10.93 -11.54 -2.72
C THR A 74 -11.46 -11.58 -4.14
N PHE A 75 -11.07 -10.61 -4.97
CA PHE A 75 -11.47 -10.48 -6.36
C PHE A 75 -10.27 -10.76 -7.26
N ASN A 76 -10.49 -11.55 -8.32
CA ASN A 76 -9.48 -11.67 -9.37
C ASN A 76 -9.32 -10.38 -10.16
N ALA A 77 -8.26 -10.27 -10.99
CA ALA A 77 -7.95 -9.06 -11.75
C ALA A 77 -9.11 -8.57 -12.62
N GLU A 78 -9.82 -9.48 -13.28
CA GLU A 78 -10.97 -9.18 -14.14
C GLU A 78 -12.26 -8.91 -13.36
N ARG A 79 -12.24 -9.05 -12.02
CA ARG A 79 -13.41 -8.93 -11.13
C ARG A 79 -14.59 -9.83 -11.50
N THR A 80 -14.31 -10.94 -12.17
CA THR A 80 -15.29 -11.94 -12.59
C THR A 80 -15.52 -13.02 -11.54
N ARG A 81 -14.60 -13.16 -10.60
CA ARG A 81 -14.66 -14.13 -9.49
C ARG A 81 -14.46 -13.40 -8.18
N MET A 82 -15.25 -13.78 -7.20
CA MET A 82 -15.13 -13.33 -5.82
C MET A 82 -15.12 -14.54 -4.90
N MET A 83 -14.19 -14.54 -3.95
CA MET A 83 -14.16 -15.50 -2.85
C MET A 83 -14.41 -14.75 -1.55
N GLU A 84 -15.33 -15.25 -0.73
CA GLU A 84 -15.62 -14.72 0.58
C GLU A 84 -15.04 -15.67 1.64
N SER A 85 -14.40 -15.09 2.64
CA SER A 85 -13.86 -15.81 3.80
C SER A 85 -14.17 -15.02 5.06
N ARG A 86 -14.28 -15.71 6.19
CA ARG A 86 -14.54 -15.09 7.50
C ARG A 86 -13.66 -15.72 8.56
N GLY A 87 -13.39 -14.96 9.62
CA GLY A 87 -12.60 -15.48 10.72
C GLY A 87 -12.32 -14.46 11.80
N THR A 88 -11.30 -14.76 12.60
CA THR A 88 -10.86 -13.92 13.72
C THR A 88 -9.36 -13.68 13.64
N LEU A 89 -8.96 -12.42 13.84
CA LEU A 89 -7.57 -11.99 13.99
C LEU A 89 -7.25 -11.78 15.47
N TYR A 90 -6.13 -12.35 15.91
CA TYR A 90 -5.48 -12.05 17.18
C TYR A 90 -4.08 -11.52 16.88
N LEU A 91 -3.73 -10.41 17.51
CA LEU A 91 -2.43 -9.79 17.38
C LEU A 91 -1.86 -9.54 18.78
N GLN A 92 -0.59 -9.83 18.97
CA GLN A 92 0.18 -9.43 20.15
C GLN A 92 1.56 -8.91 19.73
N ARG A 93 1.82 -7.66 19.97
CA ARG A 93 3.10 -7.03 19.68
C ARG A 93 4.17 -7.38 20.72
N PRO A 94 5.43 -7.48 20.32
CA PRO A 94 5.89 -7.45 18.94
C PRO A 94 5.74 -8.81 18.24
N GLY A 95 5.51 -8.80 16.94
CA GLY A 95 5.75 -9.90 16.02
C GLY A 95 4.86 -11.14 16.13
N ARG A 96 3.82 -11.15 16.96
CA ARG A 96 2.96 -12.32 17.10
C ARG A 96 1.56 -12.03 16.61
N PHE A 97 1.01 -12.92 15.76
CA PHE A 97 -0.39 -12.89 15.37
C PHE A 97 -0.90 -14.30 15.09
N ARG A 98 -2.22 -14.43 15.15
CA ARG A 98 -2.97 -15.61 14.75
C ARG A 98 -4.15 -15.16 13.91
N TRP A 99 -4.27 -15.70 12.72
CA TRP A 99 -5.33 -15.41 11.78
C TRP A 99 -6.09 -16.69 11.51
N GLU A 100 -7.30 -16.79 12.02
CA GLU A 100 -8.13 -17.97 11.93
C GLU A 100 -9.22 -17.78 10.88
N TYR A 101 -9.20 -18.56 9.81
CA TYR A 101 -10.30 -18.67 8.87
C TYR A 101 -11.27 -19.76 9.33
N SER A 102 -12.56 -19.41 9.45
CA SER A 102 -13.63 -20.32 9.80
C SER A 102 -14.42 -20.80 8.57
N THR A 103 -14.44 -20.00 7.50
CA THR A 103 -15.13 -20.28 6.24
C THR A 103 -14.35 -19.71 5.05
N PRO A 104 -14.44 -20.30 3.83
CA PRO A 104 -15.09 -21.57 3.52
C PRO A 104 -14.30 -22.76 4.05
N ASN A 105 -12.96 -22.67 4.08
CA ASN A 105 -12.05 -23.70 4.54
C ASN A 105 -11.40 -23.27 5.85
N ARG A 106 -11.26 -24.20 6.77
CA ARG A 106 -10.64 -23.92 8.07
C ARG A 106 -9.12 -23.91 7.94
N GLN A 107 -8.54 -22.73 8.06
CA GLN A 107 -7.10 -22.51 8.04
C GLN A 107 -6.68 -21.61 9.20
N VAL A 108 -5.46 -21.80 9.66
CA VAL A 108 -4.86 -20.95 10.69
C VAL A 108 -3.48 -20.51 10.25
N ILE A 109 -3.25 -19.21 10.28
CA ILE A 109 -1.92 -18.62 10.07
C ILE A 109 -1.43 -18.12 11.41
N ILE A 110 -0.27 -18.58 11.85
CA ILE A 110 0.33 -18.21 13.14
C ILE A 110 1.72 -17.61 12.87
N ALA A 111 1.96 -16.41 13.41
CA ALA A 111 3.29 -15.86 13.57
C ALA A 111 3.68 -15.89 15.04
N ASP A 112 4.81 -16.55 15.37
CA ASP A 112 5.27 -16.75 16.75
C ASP A 112 6.37 -15.73 17.18
N GLY A 113 6.76 -14.84 16.26
CA GLY A 113 7.86 -13.88 16.41
C GLY A 113 9.13 -14.28 15.64
N SER A 114 9.22 -15.51 15.16
CA SER A 114 10.35 -16.01 14.37
C SER A 114 9.93 -16.63 13.04
N ARG A 115 8.84 -17.37 13.06
CA ARG A 115 8.29 -18.10 11.92
C ARG A 115 6.82 -17.76 11.69
N VAL A 116 6.38 -17.92 10.45
CA VAL A 116 4.98 -17.97 10.07
C VAL A 116 4.64 -19.38 9.67
N TYR A 117 3.58 -19.91 10.27
CA TYR A 117 3.01 -21.22 10.00
C TYR A 117 1.66 -21.04 9.31
N LEU A 118 1.41 -21.79 8.25
CA LEU A 118 0.10 -21.96 7.65
C LEU A 118 -0.36 -23.40 7.91
N HIS A 119 -1.42 -23.54 8.67
CA HIS A 119 -2.04 -24.83 9.00
C HIS A 119 -3.37 -24.97 8.27
N ASP A 120 -3.44 -25.86 7.31
CA ASP A 120 -4.68 -26.31 6.69
C ASP A 120 -5.25 -27.45 7.50
N LEU A 121 -6.35 -27.18 8.20
CA LEU A 121 -6.97 -28.16 9.11
C LEU A 121 -7.71 -29.28 8.37
N GLU A 122 -8.11 -29.05 7.12
CA GLU A 122 -8.83 -30.05 6.33
C GLU A 122 -7.84 -31.02 5.66
N LEU A 123 -6.74 -30.49 5.13
CA LEU A 123 -5.67 -31.29 4.54
C LEU A 123 -4.71 -31.87 5.59
N LYS A 124 -4.77 -31.39 6.85
CA LYS A 124 -3.84 -31.74 7.94
C LYS A 124 -2.39 -31.46 7.55
N GLN A 125 -2.16 -30.33 6.96
CA GLN A 125 -0.87 -29.92 6.43
C GLN A 125 -0.42 -28.61 7.08
N VAL A 126 0.83 -28.59 7.52
CA VAL A 126 1.46 -27.39 8.06
C VAL A 126 2.65 -27.02 7.19
N SER A 127 2.64 -25.80 6.68
CA SER A 127 3.82 -25.21 6.02
C SER A 127 4.36 -24.06 6.87
N HIS A 128 5.66 -23.83 6.83
CA HIS A 128 6.28 -22.72 7.55
C HIS A 128 7.46 -22.11 6.80
N GLN A 129 7.71 -20.84 7.12
CA GLN A 129 8.88 -20.10 6.64
C GLN A 129 9.30 -19.04 7.65
N SER A 130 10.48 -18.44 7.47
CA SER A 130 10.94 -17.35 8.33
C SER A 130 9.97 -16.17 8.27
N GLN A 131 9.69 -15.57 9.45
CA GLN A 131 8.71 -14.48 9.54
C GLN A 131 9.17 -13.23 8.80
N SER A 132 10.46 -12.91 8.82
CA SER A 132 10.99 -11.76 8.10
C SER A 132 10.73 -11.83 6.60
N ARG A 133 10.80 -13.03 6.01
CA ARG A 133 10.51 -13.27 4.60
C ARG A 133 9.00 -13.25 4.32
N ALA A 134 8.22 -13.94 5.17
CA ALA A 134 6.77 -14.05 4.98
C ALA A 134 6.03 -12.70 5.08
N LEU A 135 6.54 -11.75 5.87
CA LEU A 135 5.84 -10.50 6.14
C LEU A 135 6.35 -9.32 5.32
N SER A 136 7.47 -9.47 4.59
CA SER A 136 8.04 -8.38 3.78
C SER A 136 7.01 -7.76 2.86
N GLY A 137 6.83 -6.43 2.94
CA GLY A 137 5.88 -5.68 2.11
C GLY A 137 4.40 -5.96 2.35
N THR A 138 4.04 -6.83 3.29
CA THR A 138 2.63 -7.18 3.56
C THR A 138 1.99 -6.28 4.61
N PRO A 139 0.64 -6.17 4.64
CA PRO A 139 -0.07 -5.48 5.72
C PRO A 139 0.20 -6.06 7.11
N ALA A 140 0.51 -7.35 7.20
CA ALA A 140 0.81 -8.01 8.46
C ALA A 140 2.10 -7.48 9.11
N LEU A 141 3.05 -6.97 8.30
CA LEU A 141 4.25 -6.31 8.80
C LEU A 141 3.91 -5.06 9.63
N LEU A 142 2.93 -4.25 9.19
CA LEU A 142 2.47 -3.06 9.92
C LEU A 142 1.98 -3.40 11.32
N LEU A 143 1.27 -4.51 11.43
CA LEU A 143 0.72 -4.96 12.71
C LEU A 143 1.79 -5.61 13.60
N ALA A 144 2.74 -6.31 12.99
CA ALA A 144 3.78 -7.05 13.69
C ALA A 144 4.96 -6.16 14.15
N ASP A 145 5.41 -5.22 13.32
CA ASP A 145 6.50 -4.31 13.65
C ASP A 145 6.03 -3.21 14.63
N GLY A 146 6.88 -2.86 15.57
CA GLY A 146 6.63 -1.78 16.53
C GLY A 146 7.18 -0.41 16.11
N GLY A 147 7.81 -0.34 14.93
CA GLY A 147 8.45 0.87 14.41
C GLY A 147 7.51 1.80 13.64
N PRO A 148 8.01 3.00 13.26
CA PRO A 148 7.27 3.92 12.41
C PRO A 148 7.07 3.32 11.00
N ILE A 149 5.87 3.53 10.44
CA ILE A 149 5.48 2.91 9.16
C ILE A 149 6.32 3.43 7.98
N GLU A 150 6.84 4.64 8.07
CA GLU A 150 7.64 5.29 7.04
C GLU A 150 8.93 4.54 6.73
N LYS A 151 9.33 3.65 7.62
CA LYS A 151 10.47 2.74 7.39
C LYS A 151 10.19 1.77 6.25
N HIS A 152 8.94 1.35 6.09
CA HIS A 152 8.55 0.28 5.18
C HIS A 152 7.61 0.75 4.06
N PHE A 153 6.87 1.86 4.27
CA PHE A 153 5.84 2.35 3.36
C PHE A 153 5.95 3.85 3.13
N GLU A 154 5.53 4.28 1.95
CA GLU A 154 5.11 5.64 1.70
C GLU A 154 3.62 5.74 2.02
N ALA A 155 3.22 6.79 2.74
CA ALA A 155 1.85 6.95 3.19
C ALA A 155 1.24 8.25 2.65
N SER A 156 0.03 8.18 2.12
CA SER A 156 -0.72 9.35 1.61
C SER A 156 -2.18 9.27 2.03
N PRO A 157 -2.80 10.36 2.47
CA PRO A 157 -4.24 10.39 2.68
C PRO A 157 -4.94 10.30 1.33
N ILE A 158 -6.04 9.58 1.28
CA ILE A 158 -6.92 9.52 0.11
C ILE A 158 -8.35 9.90 0.52
N GLU A 159 -9.09 10.47 -0.43
CA GLU A 159 -10.49 10.83 -0.18
C GLU A 159 -11.35 9.58 -0.12
N GLY A 160 -12.17 9.47 0.92
CA GLY A 160 -13.18 8.43 1.08
C GLY A 160 -14.59 9.01 1.02
N THR A 161 -15.53 8.23 0.53
CA THR A 161 -16.95 8.65 0.39
C THR A 161 -17.86 8.06 1.46
N ASP A 162 -17.30 7.24 2.36
CA ASP A 162 -18.04 6.42 3.33
C ASP A 162 -17.93 6.90 4.79
N GLY A 163 -17.41 8.10 5.00
CA GLY A 163 -17.23 8.70 6.32
C GLY A 163 -16.02 8.21 7.10
N ARG A 164 -15.20 7.35 6.50
CA ARG A 164 -13.91 6.92 7.06
C ARG A 164 -12.79 7.85 6.63
N THR A 165 -11.73 7.87 7.44
CA THR A 165 -10.45 8.46 7.04
C THR A 165 -9.63 7.38 6.35
N TRP A 166 -9.29 7.59 5.08
CA TRP A 166 -8.53 6.63 4.29
C TRP A 166 -7.07 7.06 4.12
N VAL A 167 -6.19 6.07 4.21
CA VAL A 167 -4.75 6.24 3.99
C VAL A 167 -4.27 5.17 3.03
N GLU A 168 -3.63 5.57 1.95
CA GLU A 168 -2.91 4.69 1.04
C GLU A 168 -1.48 4.47 1.52
N LEU A 169 -1.03 3.24 1.46
CA LEU A 169 0.34 2.83 1.75
C LEU A 169 0.93 2.12 0.52
N VAL A 170 2.07 2.59 0.07
CA VAL A 170 2.84 1.96 -1.00
C VAL A 170 4.11 1.36 -0.39
N PRO A 171 4.35 0.04 -0.54
CA PRO A 171 5.56 -0.59 -0.05
C PRO A 171 6.83 0.00 -0.67
N LYS A 172 7.87 0.23 0.13
CA LYS A 172 9.21 0.63 -0.35
C LYS A 172 10.05 -0.56 -0.82
N ALA A 173 9.71 -1.76 -0.34
CA ALA A 173 10.33 -3.00 -0.79
C ALA A 173 9.95 -3.29 -2.24
N GLN A 174 10.96 -3.68 -3.06
CA GLN A 174 10.76 -3.97 -4.49
C GLN A 174 10.52 -5.46 -4.77
N ASP A 175 10.78 -6.31 -3.79
CA ASP A 175 10.64 -7.76 -3.85
C ASP A 175 9.34 -8.25 -3.18
N THR A 176 8.28 -7.45 -3.30
CA THR A 176 6.94 -7.77 -2.77
C THR A 176 5.91 -7.83 -3.88
N ASP A 177 4.96 -8.76 -3.75
CA ASP A 177 3.80 -8.84 -4.65
C ASP A 177 2.73 -7.80 -4.32
N VAL A 178 2.83 -7.09 -3.20
CA VAL A 178 1.87 -6.05 -2.83
C VAL A 178 2.20 -4.73 -3.53
N VAL A 179 1.24 -4.19 -4.29
CA VAL A 179 1.36 -2.92 -5.01
C VAL A 179 0.93 -1.76 -4.13
N ARG A 180 -0.20 -1.91 -3.43
CA ARG A 180 -0.71 -0.88 -2.52
C ARG A 180 -1.64 -1.47 -1.48
N ILE A 181 -1.79 -0.73 -0.38
CA ILE A 181 -2.69 -1.03 0.72
C ILE A 181 -3.47 0.23 1.04
N GLU A 182 -4.78 0.14 1.18
CA GLU A 182 -5.63 1.24 1.62
C GLU A 182 -6.19 0.88 3.00
N LEU A 183 -6.01 1.77 3.97
CA LEU A 183 -6.48 1.61 5.34
C LEU A 183 -7.64 2.55 5.61
N GLY A 184 -8.82 2.03 5.91
CA GLY A 184 -10.02 2.76 6.24
C GLY A 184 -10.25 2.80 7.75
N PHE A 185 -10.05 3.96 8.34
CA PHE A 185 -10.22 4.19 9.77
C PHE A 185 -11.60 4.79 10.07
N GLY A 186 -12.34 4.17 10.95
CA GLY A 186 -13.45 4.78 11.64
C GLY A 186 -12.96 5.77 12.72
N LYS A 187 -13.83 6.09 13.68
CA LYS A 187 -13.48 7.02 14.75
C LYS A 187 -12.29 6.52 15.57
N ASP A 188 -12.35 5.29 16.03
CA ASP A 188 -11.41 4.75 17.03
C ASP A 188 -10.62 3.53 16.52
N ASN A 189 -11.09 2.86 15.47
CA ASN A 189 -10.54 1.60 14.99
C ASN A 189 -10.24 1.60 13.48
N LEU A 190 -9.34 0.71 13.08
CA LEU A 190 -9.22 0.27 11.70
C LEU A 190 -10.44 -0.61 11.38
N GLU A 191 -11.25 -0.20 10.42
CA GLU A 191 -12.48 -0.89 10.03
C GLU A 191 -12.36 -1.60 8.69
N SER A 192 -11.48 -1.12 7.82
CA SER A 192 -11.30 -1.73 6.50
C SER A 192 -9.84 -1.69 6.08
N LEU A 193 -9.42 -2.72 5.36
CA LEU A 193 -8.15 -2.80 4.66
C LEU A 193 -8.42 -3.32 3.25
N ILE A 194 -7.88 -2.63 2.25
CA ILE A 194 -7.91 -3.08 0.86
C ILE A 194 -6.45 -3.25 0.43
N MET A 195 -6.15 -4.36 -0.22
CA MET A 195 -4.82 -4.66 -0.75
C MET A 195 -4.95 -5.03 -2.22
N GLU A 196 -4.04 -4.49 -3.03
CA GLU A 196 -3.88 -4.87 -4.43
C GLU A 196 -2.50 -5.49 -4.64
N ASP A 197 -2.46 -6.62 -5.32
CA ASP A 197 -1.21 -7.31 -5.66
C ASP A 197 -0.78 -7.05 -7.11
N SER A 198 0.44 -7.46 -7.44
CA SER A 198 1.05 -7.30 -8.77
C SER A 198 0.36 -8.12 -9.86
N PHE A 199 -0.52 -9.05 -9.50
CA PHE A 199 -1.32 -9.85 -10.43
C PHE A 199 -2.70 -9.22 -10.69
N GLY A 200 -2.98 -8.04 -10.08
CA GLY A 200 -4.25 -7.31 -10.18
C GLY A 200 -5.36 -7.88 -9.30
N GLN A 201 -5.05 -8.82 -8.41
CA GLN A 201 -6.00 -9.31 -7.43
C GLN A 201 -6.23 -8.25 -6.36
N THR A 202 -7.47 -8.05 -5.97
CA THR A 202 -7.86 -7.15 -4.89
C THR A 202 -8.43 -7.94 -3.72
N THR A 203 -7.86 -7.74 -2.54
CA THR A 203 -8.37 -8.31 -1.28
C THR A 203 -8.89 -7.18 -0.41
N ARG A 204 -10.15 -7.28 0.02
CA ARG A 204 -10.77 -6.38 0.99
C ARG A 204 -11.05 -7.13 2.29
N LEU A 205 -10.63 -6.56 3.40
CA LEU A 205 -10.93 -7.00 4.76
C LEU A 205 -11.80 -5.95 5.44
N ASN A 206 -12.91 -6.37 6.04
CA ASN A 206 -13.72 -5.54 6.91
C ASN A 206 -13.61 -6.10 8.32
N PHE A 207 -13.21 -5.27 9.27
CA PHE A 207 -13.02 -5.65 10.67
C PHE A 207 -14.22 -5.22 11.51
N THR A 208 -14.65 -6.11 12.39
CA THR A 208 -15.74 -5.86 13.34
C THR A 208 -15.33 -6.34 14.72
N ALA A 209 -16.06 -5.93 15.76
CA ALA A 209 -15.80 -6.30 17.14
C ALA A 209 -14.33 -6.14 17.57
N ALA A 210 -13.68 -5.07 17.12
CA ALA A 210 -12.27 -4.82 17.40
C ALA A 210 -12.07 -4.42 18.88
N GLU A 211 -11.30 -5.22 19.58
CA GLU A 211 -10.90 -5.03 20.98
C GLU A 211 -9.41 -4.73 21.04
N ARG A 212 -9.05 -3.48 21.26
CA ARG A 212 -7.66 -3.03 21.43
C ARG A 212 -7.17 -3.36 22.84
N ASN A 213 -5.92 -3.79 22.93
CA ASN A 213 -5.25 -4.12 24.18
C ASN A 213 -5.99 -5.18 25.01
N ALA A 214 -6.65 -6.11 24.31
CA ALA A 214 -7.31 -7.27 24.91
C ALA A 214 -6.27 -8.18 25.61
N THR A 215 -6.67 -8.82 26.71
CA THR A 215 -5.83 -9.84 27.35
C THR A 215 -5.89 -11.12 26.53
N LEU A 216 -4.78 -11.48 25.89
CA LEU A 216 -4.67 -12.67 25.05
C LEU A 216 -3.76 -13.71 25.72
N SER A 217 -4.18 -15.00 25.63
CA SER A 217 -3.32 -16.09 26.08
C SER A 217 -2.08 -16.22 25.17
N PRO A 218 -0.88 -16.35 25.73
CA PRO A 218 0.33 -16.62 24.93
C PRO A 218 0.25 -17.91 24.10
N ASP A 219 -0.60 -18.86 24.50
CA ASP A 219 -0.78 -20.13 23.79
C ASP A 219 -1.47 -19.97 22.44
N LEU A 220 -2.23 -18.88 22.23
CA LEU A 220 -2.80 -18.54 20.92
C LEU A 220 -1.76 -18.46 19.81
N PHE A 221 -0.53 -18.07 20.14
CA PHE A 221 0.55 -17.84 19.18
C PHE A 221 1.53 -19.00 19.08
N LYS A 222 1.18 -20.14 19.61
CA LYS A 222 1.95 -21.38 19.48
C LYS A 222 1.31 -22.28 18.43
N MET A 223 2.16 -22.84 17.58
CA MET A 223 1.72 -23.89 16.65
C MET A 223 1.59 -25.19 17.43
N GLU A 224 0.36 -25.71 17.52
CA GLU A 224 0.10 -27.03 18.08
C GLU A 224 0.29 -28.07 16.96
N GLN A 225 1.19 -29.02 17.19
CA GLN A 225 1.41 -30.12 16.26
C GLN A 225 0.35 -31.19 16.50
N GLY A 226 -0.52 -31.40 15.54
CA GLY A 226 -1.37 -32.58 15.49
C GLY A 226 -0.52 -33.84 15.24
N ALA A 227 -0.88 -34.94 15.86
CA ALA A 227 -0.14 -36.22 15.72
C ALA A 227 -0.10 -36.78 14.28
N MET A 228 -0.84 -36.18 13.35
CA MET A 228 -0.99 -36.63 11.94
C MET A 228 -0.80 -35.48 10.94
N ASP A 229 -0.16 -34.37 11.33
CA ASP A 229 0.08 -33.25 10.42
C ASP A 229 1.39 -33.45 9.65
N ASP A 230 1.34 -33.23 8.32
CA ASP A 230 2.52 -33.17 7.46
C ASP A 230 3.18 -31.80 7.52
N PHE A 231 4.48 -31.76 7.84
CA PHE A 231 5.24 -30.51 7.97
C PHE A 231 6.10 -30.27 6.72
N LEU A 232 5.88 -29.10 6.09
CA LEU A 232 6.67 -28.63 4.95
C LEU A 232 7.43 -27.34 5.30
N SER A 233 8.75 -27.31 5.10
CA SER A 233 9.58 -26.12 5.26
C SER A 233 9.83 -25.45 3.91
N PHE A 234 9.72 -24.12 3.87
CA PHE A 234 10.00 -23.30 2.68
C PHE A 234 11.14 -22.28 2.94
N ASP A 235 12.02 -22.54 3.92
CA ASP A 235 13.20 -21.73 4.24
C ASP A 235 14.32 -21.91 3.21
#